data_04c6eca3cd294fa8f94b5c5eed0cbfd3
#
_entry.id   04c6eca3cd294fa8f94b5c5eed0cbfd3
#
_cell.length_a   1.000
_cell.length_b   1.000
_cell.length_c   1.000
_cell.angle_alpha   90.00
_cell.angle_beta   90.00
_cell.angle_gamma   90.00
#
_symmetry.space_group_name_H-M   'P 1'
#
loop_
_entity.id
_entity.type
_entity.pdbx_description
1 polymer ?
#
loop_
_entity_poly.entity_id
_entity_poly.type
_entity_poly.pdbx_seq_one_letter_code
_entity_poly.pdbx_strand_id
1 'polypeptide(L)'
;MEINICSKDFIINVPSEGHGYVESDFVLHGLRIKNNTNESITLVDISFDLKSSCRIVKTINYIGEALESLVQKFYEEFRQTSIYGMGLYFGSTTFWNQSNFAKSILLGPNEETGIFNECFIVVYNSVIDELVVNVTYLKNMEKYKDSLRVPVVEYKNKNEYIFPVKGAWSTCGNYNNLLDHRPHYSMEFAIDMSQYNSELKLMHKENMDNEDFAAYGADILAIADGEVVDCYNSYSRISPWNWNERKILIEEYGFLPAQCGNYVVIKHANDECSFYGHMIPNSLTIEKGDIVRQGQVIGKLGNTGLSNCPHLHFQLMDGPDFLGNRGLPCYFSNLKDVTGMKIHMLTENNLIVHAE
;
A
#
# COMPACT_ATOMS: atom_id res chain seq x y z
N MET A 1 -20.43 20.91 -5.35
CA MET A 1 -19.07 20.37 -5.57
C MET A 1 -19.11 18.86 -5.39
N GLU A 2 -18.23 18.10 -6.02
CA GLU A 2 -18.11 16.64 -5.82
C GLU A 2 -16.84 16.37 -5.05
N ILE A 3 -16.94 15.59 -3.97
CA ILE A 3 -15.83 15.21 -3.09
C ILE A 3 -15.83 13.69 -3.01
N ASN A 4 -14.73 13.05 -3.42
CA ASN A 4 -14.57 11.59 -3.41
C ASN A 4 -13.21 11.20 -2.84
N ILE A 5 -13.13 9.99 -2.30
CA ILE A 5 -11.87 9.36 -1.92
C ILE A 5 -11.61 8.13 -2.79
N CYS A 6 -10.35 7.76 -2.97
CA CYS A 6 -9.98 6.57 -3.76
C CYS A 6 -10.24 5.25 -3.02
N SER A 7 -10.31 5.26 -1.71
CA SER A 7 -10.66 4.09 -0.91
C SER A 7 -12.15 3.74 -1.07
N LYS A 8 -12.44 2.44 -1.15
CA LYS A 8 -13.81 1.93 -1.17
C LYS A 8 -14.42 2.12 0.24
N ASP A 9 -15.31 3.03 0.41
CA ASP A 9 -16.19 3.20 1.57
C ASP A 9 -15.54 3.47 2.96
N PHE A 10 -14.28 3.16 3.21
CA PHE A 10 -13.62 3.35 4.51
C PHE A 10 -12.09 3.48 4.40
N ILE A 11 -11.47 4.02 5.46
CA ILE A 11 -10.01 4.05 5.63
C ILE A 11 -9.63 2.99 6.67
N ILE A 12 -8.50 2.28 6.45
CA ILE A 12 -7.98 1.32 7.42
C ILE A 12 -7.12 2.07 8.44
N ASN A 13 -7.44 1.87 9.71
CA ASN A 13 -6.64 2.28 10.86
C ASN A 13 -5.90 1.07 11.43
N VAL A 14 -4.65 1.26 11.81
CA VAL A 14 -3.86 0.29 12.58
C VAL A 14 -3.62 0.87 13.97
N PRO A 15 -4.55 0.66 14.92
CA PRO A 15 -4.40 1.22 16.25
C PRO A 15 -3.31 0.50 17.04
N SER A 16 -2.56 1.27 17.85
CA SER A 16 -1.61 0.76 18.83
C SER A 16 -2.03 1.22 20.23
N GLU A 17 -2.13 0.28 21.17
CA GLU A 17 -2.55 0.57 22.53
C GLU A 17 -1.34 0.60 23.48
N GLY A 18 -1.29 1.60 24.37
CA GLY A 18 -0.26 1.69 25.37
C GLY A 18 -0.58 2.74 26.46
N HIS A 19 -0.30 2.40 27.71
CA HIS A 19 -0.41 3.32 28.87
C HIS A 19 -1.76 4.05 29.02
N GLY A 20 -2.87 3.43 28.59
CA GLY A 20 -4.21 4.01 28.68
C GLY A 20 -4.55 4.98 27.54
N TYR A 21 -3.76 5.03 26.50
CA TYR A 21 -4.00 5.76 25.25
C TYR A 21 -4.01 4.82 24.06
N VAL A 22 -4.65 5.27 23.00
CA VAL A 22 -4.67 4.60 21.70
C VAL A 22 -4.07 5.56 20.69
N GLU A 23 -3.06 5.11 19.98
CA GLU A 23 -2.57 5.76 18.77
C GLU A 23 -3.36 5.23 17.58
N SER A 24 -4.01 6.13 16.85
CA SER A 24 -4.63 5.84 15.56
C SER A 24 -3.68 6.30 14.47
N ASP A 25 -3.41 5.41 13.51
CA ASP A 25 -2.50 5.64 12.40
C ASP A 25 -3.11 5.15 11.09
N PHE A 26 -3.41 6.09 10.17
CA PHE A 26 -4.06 5.80 8.90
C PHE A 26 -3.73 6.80 7.81
N VAL A 27 -3.91 6.39 6.54
CA VAL A 27 -3.59 7.18 5.35
C VAL A 27 -4.83 7.40 4.50
N LEU A 28 -5.05 8.63 4.08
CA LEU A 28 -5.96 9.00 3.00
C LEU A 28 -5.13 9.06 1.70
N HIS A 29 -5.14 8.00 0.90
CA HIS A 29 -4.34 7.89 -0.32
C HIS A 29 -4.74 8.91 -1.39
N GLY A 30 -6.03 9.17 -1.57
CA GLY A 30 -6.50 10.15 -2.53
C GLY A 30 -7.81 10.78 -2.14
N LEU A 31 -7.83 12.11 -2.11
CA LEU A 31 -9.00 12.95 -2.01
C LEU A 31 -9.17 13.71 -3.32
N ARG A 32 -10.26 13.51 -4.03
CA ARG A 32 -10.62 14.21 -5.24
C ARG A 32 -11.67 15.27 -4.95
N ILE A 33 -11.41 16.49 -5.41
CA ILE A 33 -12.31 17.63 -5.31
C ILE A 33 -12.57 18.13 -6.74
N LYS A 34 -13.82 18.03 -7.21
CA LYS A 34 -14.20 18.42 -8.57
C LYS A 34 -15.25 19.50 -8.55
N ASN A 35 -15.02 20.54 -9.35
CA ASN A 35 -16.05 21.53 -9.64
C ASN A 35 -17.03 20.99 -10.68
N ASN A 36 -18.17 20.48 -10.24
CA ASN A 36 -19.24 19.97 -11.11
C ASN A 36 -20.27 21.05 -11.49
N THR A 37 -19.96 22.33 -11.30
CA THR A 37 -20.81 23.46 -11.68
C THR A 37 -20.39 24.06 -13.02
N ASN A 38 -21.23 24.91 -13.59
CA ASN A 38 -20.95 25.62 -14.86
C ASN A 38 -20.18 26.94 -14.64
N GLU A 39 -19.78 27.25 -13.41
CA GLU A 39 -19.12 28.50 -13.02
C GLU A 39 -17.80 28.17 -12.32
N SER A 40 -16.85 29.11 -12.38
CA SER A 40 -15.60 28.97 -11.63
C SER A 40 -15.86 29.12 -10.13
N ILE A 41 -15.12 28.36 -9.33
CA ILE A 41 -15.12 28.41 -7.88
C ILE A 41 -13.71 28.71 -7.37
N THR A 42 -13.58 29.33 -6.20
CA THR A 42 -12.30 29.51 -5.54
C THR A 42 -12.31 28.72 -4.22
N LEU A 43 -11.38 27.79 -4.07
CA LEU A 43 -11.20 27.07 -2.81
C LEU A 43 -10.71 28.04 -1.73
N VAL A 44 -11.24 27.93 -0.53
CA VAL A 44 -10.90 28.78 0.61
C VAL A 44 -10.29 27.98 1.76
N ASP A 45 -10.79 26.76 1.98
CA ASP A 45 -10.36 25.90 3.07
C ASP A 45 -10.64 24.44 2.70
N ILE A 46 -9.67 23.58 3.01
CA ILE A 46 -9.87 22.13 3.10
C ILE A 46 -9.52 21.73 4.53
N SER A 47 -10.45 21.12 5.24
CA SER A 47 -10.21 20.68 6.60
C SER A 47 -10.61 19.23 6.85
N PHE A 48 -9.88 18.62 7.77
CA PHE A 48 -10.07 17.24 8.22
C PHE A 48 -10.42 17.24 9.69
N ASP A 49 -11.66 16.87 10.01
CA ASP A 49 -12.07 16.62 11.40
C ASP A 49 -11.92 15.13 11.70
N LEU A 50 -10.98 14.81 12.60
CA LEU A 50 -10.77 13.45 13.10
C LEU A 50 -11.65 13.26 14.32
N LYS A 51 -12.51 12.24 14.27
CA LYS A 51 -13.51 12.00 15.32
C LYS A 51 -13.33 10.65 15.98
N SER A 52 -13.69 10.62 17.26
CA SER A 52 -13.90 9.42 18.05
C SER A 52 -15.25 9.50 18.75
N SER A 53 -16.11 8.49 18.54
CA SER A 53 -17.47 8.44 19.12
C SER A 53 -18.26 9.75 18.93
N CYS A 54 -18.27 10.26 17.70
CA CYS A 54 -18.92 11.51 17.29
C CYS A 54 -18.29 12.83 17.81
N ARG A 55 -17.23 12.78 18.60
CA ARG A 55 -16.52 13.98 19.08
C ARG A 55 -15.34 14.30 18.19
N ILE A 56 -15.15 15.56 17.84
CA ILE A 56 -13.93 16.01 17.16
C ILE A 56 -12.79 15.96 18.16
N VAL A 57 -11.76 15.17 17.84
CA VAL A 57 -10.54 15.03 18.62
C VAL A 57 -9.48 16.00 18.12
N LYS A 58 -9.39 16.15 16.78
CA LYS A 58 -8.42 17.03 16.12
C LYS A 58 -9.00 17.54 14.81
N THR A 59 -8.69 18.78 14.46
CA THR A 59 -8.95 19.36 13.14
C THR A 59 -7.62 19.78 12.52
N ILE A 60 -7.41 19.43 11.25
CA ILE A 60 -6.27 19.87 10.43
C ILE A 60 -6.83 20.71 9.31
N ASN A 61 -6.29 21.91 9.08
CA ASN A 61 -6.78 22.87 8.08
C ASN A 61 -5.69 23.25 7.09
N TYR A 62 -6.07 23.32 5.82
CA TYR A 62 -5.28 23.90 4.73
C TYR A 62 -5.97 25.18 4.26
N ILE A 63 -5.37 26.35 4.53
CA ILE A 63 -5.87 27.68 4.18
C ILE A 63 -4.75 28.55 3.57
N GLY A 64 -5.11 29.56 2.80
CA GLY A 64 -4.16 30.54 2.23
C GLY A 64 -3.01 29.86 1.45
N GLU A 65 -1.77 30.23 1.73
CA GLU A 65 -0.57 29.72 1.06
C GLU A 65 -0.40 28.19 1.19
N ALA A 66 -0.82 27.60 2.31
CA ALA A 66 -0.75 26.16 2.50
C ALA A 66 -1.71 25.43 1.54
N LEU A 67 -2.91 25.98 1.32
CA LEU A 67 -3.87 25.43 0.36
C LEU A 67 -3.39 25.61 -1.08
N GLU A 68 -2.85 26.78 -1.44
CA GLU A 68 -2.28 27.02 -2.76
C GLU A 68 -1.13 26.07 -3.07
N SER A 69 -0.20 25.90 -2.13
CA SER A 69 0.93 24.98 -2.25
C SER A 69 0.47 23.54 -2.42
N LEU A 70 -0.57 23.12 -1.70
CA LEU A 70 -1.15 21.78 -1.79
C LEU A 70 -1.71 21.50 -3.19
N VAL A 71 -2.52 22.41 -3.73
CA VAL A 71 -3.11 22.29 -5.07
C VAL A 71 -2.03 22.29 -6.15
N GLN A 72 -1.04 23.17 -6.04
CA GLN A 72 0.06 23.24 -6.99
C GLN A 72 0.92 21.97 -6.96
N LYS A 73 1.26 21.46 -5.77
CA LYS A 73 2.02 20.21 -5.60
C LYS A 73 1.28 19.05 -6.26
N PHE A 74 -0.03 18.92 -6.02
CA PHE A 74 -0.84 17.89 -6.64
C PHE A 74 -0.78 17.96 -8.17
N TYR A 75 -0.99 19.15 -8.75
CA TYR A 75 -0.92 19.37 -10.19
C TYR A 75 0.44 18.96 -10.77
N GLU A 76 1.55 19.42 -10.16
CA GLU A 76 2.90 19.16 -10.69
C GLU A 76 3.28 17.67 -10.60
N GLU A 77 2.86 16.96 -9.56
CA GLU A 77 3.22 15.56 -9.37
C GLU A 77 2.38 14.61 -10.23
N PHE A 78 1.09 14.89 -10.39
CA PHE A 78 0.18 13.93 -11.05
C PHE A 78 -0.21 14.24 -12.49
N ARG A 79 0.03 15.44 -13.00
CA ARG A 79 -0.32 15.81 -14.38
C ARG A 79 0.32 14.93 -15.47
N GLN A 80 1.40 14.25 -15.17
CA GLN A 80 2.13 13.36 -16.09
C GLN A 80 2.32 11.94 -15.55
N THR A 81 1.62 11.59 -14.48
CA THR A 81 1.71 10.24 -13.89
C THR A 81 1.15 9.21 -14.86
N SER A 82 1.88 8.10 -15.03
CA SER A 82 1.41 7.00 -15.87
C SER A 82 0.16 6.32 -15.31
N ILE A 83 -0.57 5.60 -16.17
CA ILE A 83 -1.73 4.81 -15.73
C ILE A 83 -1.36 3.79 -14.64
N TYR A 84 -0.15 3.22 -14.69
CA TYR A 84 0.36 2.32 -13.65
C TYR A 84 0.59 3.05 -12.32
N GLY A 85 1.16 4.27 -12.38
CA GLY A 85 1.28 5.12 -11.20
C GLY A 85 -0.08 5.47 -10.60
N MET A 86 -1.07 5.80 -11.43
CA MET A 86 -2.42 6.05 -10.95
C MET A 86 -3.03 4.80 -10.27
N GLY A 87 -2.83 3.60 -10.83
CA GLY A 87 -3.23 2.35 -10.19
C GLY A 87 -2.55 2.14 -8.86
N LEU A 88 -1.22 2.27 -8.79
CA LEU A 88 -0.44 2.07 -7.56
C LEU A 88 -0.85 3.03 -6.43
N TYR A 89 -0.95 4.33 -6.72
CA TYR A 89 -1.24 5.34 -5.70
C TYR A 89 -2.70 5.38 -5.27
N PHE A 90 -3.64 5.07 -6.17
CA PHE A 90 -5.06 5.31 -5.93
C PHE A 90 -5.95 4.09 -6.13
N GLY A 91 -5.41 2.94 -6.49
CA GLY A 91 -6.19 1.73 -6.78
C GLY A 91 -7.13 1.88 -7.97
N SER A 92 -6.89 2.86 -8.85
CA SER A 92 -7.73 3.11 -10.01
C SER A 92 -7.00 3.93 -11.07
N THR A 93 -7.07 3.47 -12.31
CA THR A 93 -6.55 4.21 -13.47
C THR A 93 -7.49 5.31 -13.96
N THR A 94 -8.72 5.36 -13.43
CA THR A 94 -9.80 6.28 -13.87
C THR A 94 -10.32 7.19 -12.77
N PHE A 95 -9.76 7.10 -11.56
CA PHE A 95 -10.18 7.95 -10.44
C PHE A 95 -10.00 9.45 -10.75
N TRP A 96 -8.94 9.80 -11.48
CA TRP A 96 -8.59 11.15 -11.89
C TRP A 96 -8.73 11.36 -13.40
N ASN A 97 -9.13 12.57 -13.80
CA ASN A 97 -9.03 13.02 -15.18
C ASN A 97 -7.87 14.02 -15.33
N GLN A 98 -6.68 13.53 -15.64
CA GLN A 98 -5.45 14.31 -15.72
C GLN A 98 -5.51 15.50 -16.70
N SER A 99 -6.39 15.48 -17.70
CA SER A 99 -6.56 16.59 -18.65
C SER A 99 -7.27 17.81 -18.05
N ASN A 100 -7.93 17.65 -16.89
CA ASN A 100 -8.74 18.66 -16.24
C ASN A 100 -8.21 19.08 -14.86
N PHE A 101 -6.95 18.84 -14.55
CA PHE A 101 -6.37 19.30 -13.29
C PHE A 101 -6.26 20.82 -13.21
N ALA A 102 -6.82 21.38 -12.13
CA ALA A 102 -6.68 22.79 -11.79
C ALA A 102 -5.22 23.11 -11.39
N LYS A 103 -4.71 24.27 -11.85
CA LYS A 103 -3.34 24.73 -11.57
C LYS A 103 -3.24 25.59 -10.31
N SER A 104 -4.38 25.98 -9.76
CA SER A 104 -4.47 26.86 -8.59
C SER A 104 -5.75 26.58 -7.82
N ILE A 105 -5.97 27.29 -6.73
CA ILE A 105 -7.22 27.24 -5.95
C ILE A 105 -8.47 27.72 -6.72
N LEU A 106 -8.30 28.35 -7.87
CA LEU A 106 -9.40 28.70 -8.79
C LEU A 106 -9.66 27.50 -9.71
N LEU A 107 -10.80 26.86 -9.54
CA LEU A 107 -11.24 25.72 -10.35
C LEU A 107 -12.30 26.19 -11.37
N GLY A 108 -12.02 26.08 -12.64
CA GLY A 108 -12.99 26.25 -13.72
C GLY A 108 -14.03 25.13 -13.74
N PRO A 109 -15.07 25.22 -14.61
CA PRO A 109 -16.05 24.17 -14.79
C PRO A 109 -15.40 22.83 -15.15
N ASN A 110 -15.78 21.75 -14.43
CA ASN A 110 -15.24 20.39 -14.55
C ASN A 110 -13.75 20.22 -14.21
N GLU A 111 -13.05 21.27 -13.78
CA GLU A 111 -11.70 21.10 -13.24
C GLU A 111 -11.72 20.42 -11.90
N GLU A 112 -10.63 19.70 -11.61
CA GLU A 112 -10.45 18.96 -10.38
C GLU A 112 -9.05 19.16 -9.79
N THR A 113 -8.98 19.02 -8.48
CA THR A 113 -7.74 18.98 -7.70
C THR A 113 -7.86 17.95 -6.60
N GLY A 114 -6.81 17.75 -5.83
CA GLY A 114 -6.86 16.80 -4.74
C GLY A 114 -5.71 16.86 -3.76
N ILE A 115 -5.77 15.93 -2.83
CA ILE A 115 -4.73 15.64 -1.85
C ILE A 115 -4.38 14.18 -1.99
N PHE A 116 -3.12 13.83 -1.85
CA PHE A 116 -2.67 12.46 -1.85
C PHE A 116 -1.79 12.16 -0.65
N ASN A 117 -1.88 10.92 -0.17
CA ASN A 117 -1.06 10.40 0.93
C ASN A 117 -1.06 11.31 2.18
N GLU A 118 -2.25 11.78 2.56
CA GLU A 118 -2.39 12.51 3.83
C GLU A 118 -2.38 11.52 4.98
N CYS A 119 -1.37 11.64 5.84
CA CYS A 119 -1.15 10.73 6.96
C CYS A 119 -1.69 11.35 8.25
N PHE A 120 -2.43 10.57 9.01
CA PHE A 120 -3.02 10.96 10.29
C PHE A 120 -2.47 10.06 11.39
N ILE A 121 -1.67 10.64 12.31
CA ILE A 121 -1.23 9.99 13.54
C ILE A 121 -1.80 10.79 14.69
N VAL A 122 -2.63 10.15 15.52
CA VAL A 122 -3.32 10.79 16.63
C VAL A 122 -3.34 9.88 17.85
N VAL A 123 -2.82 10.39 18.97
CA VAL A 123 -2.89 9.74 20.27
C VAL A 123 -4.06 10.32 21.05
N TYR A 124 -4.98 9.46 21.47
CA TYR A 124 -6.16 9.86 22.25
C TYR A 124 -6.57 8.71 23.21
N ASN A 125 -7.61 8.90 24.00
CA ASN A 125 -8.11 7.88 24.93
C ASN A 125 -9.00 6.80 24.27
N SER A 126 -9.24 6.91 22.99
CA SER A 126 -10.02 5.97 22.18
C SER A 126 -9.62 6.09 20.68
N VAL A 127 -9.90 5.07 19.91
CA VAL A 127 -9.62 5.05 18.46
C VAL A 127 -10.35 6.17 17.70
N ILE A 128 -9.74 6.66 16.64
CA ILE A 128 -10.43 7.49 15.64
C ILE A 128 -11.28 6.56 14.78
N ASP A 129 -12.59 6.84 14.70
CA ASP A 129 -13.59 6.01 14.00
C ASP A 129 -14.23 6.71 12.79
N GLU A 130 -14.00 8.01 12.62
CA GLU A 130 -14.51 8.78 11.48
C GLU A 130 -13.56 9.92 11.10
N LEU A 131 -13.35 10.10 9.80
CA LEU A 131 -12.75 11.28 9.18
C LEU A 131 -13.86 12.07 8.47
N VAL A 132 -13.98 13.37 8.77
CA VAL A 132 -14.86 14.26 8.01
C VAL A 132 -14.00 15.23 7.21
N VAL A 133 -14.07 15.13 5.90
CA VAL A 133 -13.45 16.06 4.97
C VAL A 133 -14.41 17.20 4.70
N ASN A 134 -14.00 18.42 4.97
CA ASN A 134 -14.77 19.62 4.67
C ASN A 134 -14.07 20.45 3.60
N VAL A 135 -14.79 20.93 2.63
CA VAL A 135 -14.27 21.82 1.58
C VAL A 135 -15.13 23.07 1.55
N THR A 136 -14.50 24.21 1.83
CA THR A 136 -15.12 25.51 1.76
C THR A 136 -14.66 26.26 0.50
N TYR A 137 -15.60 26.85 -0.24
CA TYR A 137 -15.30 27.54 -1.47
C TYR A 137 -16.19 28.78 -1.68
N LEU A 138 -15.74 29.70 -2.52
CA LEU A 138 -16.51 30.82 -3.01
C LEU A 138 -17.05 30.53 -4.41
N LYS A 139 -18.32 30.87 -4.62
CA LYS A 139 -18.96 30.92 -5.94
C LYS A 139 -19.80 32.19 -6.00
N ASN A 140 -19.57 33.04 -7.01
CA ASN A 140 -20.25 34.35 -7.13
C ASN A 140 -20.17 35.21 -5.85
N MET A 141 -19.03 35.23 -5.19
CA MET A 141 -18.78 35.95 -3.92
C MET A 141 -19.54 35.38 -2.71
N GLU A 142 -20.33 34.34 -2.89
CA GLU A 142 -20.99 33.63 -1.79
C GLU A 142 -20.17 32.43 -1.32
N LYS A 143 -20.19 32.16 -0.03
CA LYS A 143 -19.43 31.10 0.64
C LYS A 143 -20.28 29.83 0.79
N TYR A 144 -19.75 28.71 0.31
CA TYR A 144 -20.36 27.40 0.40
C TYR A 144 -19.44 26.44 1.15
N LYS A 145 -20.02 25.39 1.71
CA LYS A 145 -19.29 24.29 2.37
C LYS A 145 -19.95 22.97 2.02
N ASP A 146 -19.16 22.04 1.48
CA ASP A 146 -19.56 20.65 1.28
C ASP A 146 -18.68 19.75 2.16
N SER A 147 -19.20 18.58 2.55
CA SER A 147 -18.49 17.65 3.44
C SER A 147 -18.69 16.20 3.00
N LEU A 148 -17.64 15.40 3.19
CA LEU A 148 -17.64 13.95 3.02
C LEU A 148 -17.30 13.30 4.36
N ARG A 149 -18.09 12.30 4.78
CA ARG A 149 -17.83 11.50 5.98
C ARG A 149 -17.27 10.15 5.56
N VAL A 150 -16.15 9.75 6.15
CA VAL A 150 -15.45 8.52 5.83
C VAL A 150 -15.24 7.72 7.11
N PRO A 151 -15.78 6.51 7.21
CA PRO A 151 -15.48 5.61 8.32
C PRO A 151 -13.99 5.29 8.38
N VAL A 152 -13.43 5.26 9.59
CA VAL A 152 -12.07 4.83 9.88
C VAL A 152 -12.17 3.55 10.72
N VAL A 153 -11.69 2.43 10.19
CA VAL A 153 -11.94 1.11 10.77
C VAL A 153 -10.67 0.32 11.00
N GLU A 154 -10.63 -0.46 12.07
CA GLU A 154 -9.63 -1.50 12.26
C GLU A 154 -10.00 -2.70 11.39
N TYR A 155 -9.12 -3.06 10.45
CA TYR A 155 -9.34 -4.22 9.61
C TYR A 155 -8.90 -5.49 10.34
N LYS A 156 -9.76 -6.52 10.30
CA LYS A 156 -9.44 -7.87 10.81
C LYS A 156 -9.49 -8.86 9.66
N ASN A 157 -8.44 -9.68 9.56
CA ASN A 157 -8.41 -10.73 8.54
C ASN A 157 -9.62 -11.66 8.69
N LYS A 158 -10.15 -12.09 7.56
CA LYS A 158 -11.30 -13.00 7.47
C LYS A 158 -10.86 -14.47 7.49
N ASN A 159 -9.56 -14.71 7.35
CA ASN A 159 -8.94 -16.03 7.36
C ASN A 159 -7.80 -16.08 8.38
N GLU A 160 -7.39 -17.28 8.76
CA GLU A 160 -6.20 -17.50 9.58
C GLU A 160 -4.98 -17.70 8.68
N TYR A 161 -3.93 -16.91 8.89
CA TYR A 161 -2.73 -16.90 8.07
C TYR A 161 -1.49 -17.34 8.87
N ILE A 162 -0.62 -18.12 8.21
CA ILE A 162 0.75 -18.36 8.67
C ILE A 162 1.72 -17.43 7.94
N PHE A 163 2.90 -17.25 8.51
CA PHE A 163 3.97 -16.49 7.86
C PHE A 163 4.49 -17.22 6.60
N PRO A 164 4.79 -16.52 5.50
CA PRO A 164 5.07 -17.16 4.21
C PRO A 164 6.44 -17.85 4.10
N VAL A 165 7.23 -17.86 5.18
CA VAL A 165 8.54 -18.50 5.25
C VAL A 165 8.77 -19.10 6.63
N LYS A 166 9.75 -20.03 6.79
CA LYS A 166 10.08 -20.66 8.08
C LYS A 166 11.41 -20.18 8.63
N GLY A 167 11.53 -20.14 9.95
CA GLY A 167 12.77 -19.78 10.65
C GLY A 167 12.84 -18.32 11.03
N ALA A 168 14.06 -17.77 11.16
CA ALA A 168 14.33 -16.41 11.59
C ALA A 168 14.43 -15.48 10.39
N TRP A 169 13.63 -14.43 10.37
CA TRP A 169 13.55 -13.45 9.27
C TRP A 169 13.56 -12.03 9.80
N SER A 170 13.97 -11.10 8.95
CA SER A 170 13.90 -9.67 9.22
C SER A 170 13.05 -8.97 8.18
N THR A 171 12.30 -7.97 8.61
CA THR A 171 11.59 -7.05 7.72
C THR A 171 12.55 -5.96 7.25
N CYS A 172 12.58 -5.67 5.95
CA CYS A 172 13.35 -4.58 5.36
C CYS A 172 12.46 -3.47 4.76
N GLY A 173 11.17 -3.73 4.61
CA GLY A 173 10.13 -2.77 4.22
C GLY A 173 8.80 -3.13 4.87
N ASN A 174 8.04 -2.14 5.32
CA ASN A 174 6.69 -2.31 5.86
C ASN A 174 5.88 -0.99 5.85
N TYR A 175 4.63 -1.03 6.35
CA TYR A 175 3.70 0.08 6.31
C TYR A 175 4.12 1.31 7.17
N ASN A 176 5.04 1.19 8.11
CA ASN A 176 5.54 2.34 8.87
C ASN A 176 6.51 3.24 8.10
N ASN A 177 6.90 2.82 6.89
CA ASN A 177 7.80 3.59 6.05
C ASN A 177 7.03 4.36 4.97
N LEU A 178 6.85 5.66 5.17
CA LEU A 178 6.20 6.57 4.21
C LEU A 178 6.98 6.77 2.90
N LEU A 179 8.23 6.32 2.84
CA LEU A 179 9.07 6.41 1.64
C LEU A 179 9.11 5.09 0.85
N ASP A 180 8.37 4.06 1.31
CA ASP A 180 8.39 2.72 0.75
C ASP A 180 7.00 2.30 0.25
N HIS A 181 6.35 1.35 0.92
CA HIS A 181 5.08 0.76 0.45
C HIS A 181 3.85 1.56 0.84
N ARG A 182 3.87 2.21 1.99
CA ARG A 182 2.71 2.90 2.57
C ARG A 182 2.02 3.93 1.67
N PRO A 183 2.73 4.71 0.82
CA PRO A 183 2.09 5.65 -0.10
C PRO A 183 1.26 5.00 -1.21
N HIS A 184 1.40 3.69 -1.41
CA HIS A 184 0.77 2.97 -2.51
C HIS A 184 -0.47 2.24 -2.03
N TYR A 185 -1.63 2.54 -2.61
CA TYR A 185 -2.92 1.98 -2.20
C TYR A 185 -2.97 0.45 -2.12
N SER A 186 -2.39 -0.22 -3.13
CA SER A 186 -2.37 -1.69 -3.16
C SER A 186 -1.29 -2.31 -2.27
N MET A 187 -0.22 -1.57 -1.99
CA MET A 187 0.94 -2.04 -1.22
C MET A 187 1.02 -1.42 0.18
N GLU A 188 0.00 -0.69 0.65
CA GLU A 188 0.03 0.03 1.93
C GLU A 188 0.57 -0.82 3.09
N PHE A 189 0.19 -2.09 3.13
CA PHE A 189 0.58 -3.05 4.17
C PHE A 189 1.53 -4.14 3.68
N ALA A 190 2.19 -3.92 2.53
CA ALA A 190 3.17 -4.86 2.02
C ALA A 190 4.39 -4.96 2.95
N ILE A 191 5.04 -6.12 2.91
CA ILE A 191 6.18 -6.45 3.74
C ILE A 191 7.28 -7.01 2.84
N ASP A 192 8.46 -6.42 2.89
CA ASP A 192 9.67 -7.00 2.31
C ASP A 192 10.43 -7.74 3.41
N MET A 193 10.77 -8.99 3.14
CA MET A 193 11.39 -9.90 4.09
C MET A 193 12.70 -10.45 3.58
N SER A 194 13.74 -10.39 4.41
CA SER A 194 15.04 -11.01 4.14
C SER A 194 15.51 -11.82 5.33
N GLN A 195 16.52 -12.65 5.14
CA GLN A 195 17.05 -13.53 6.17
C GLN A 195 18.47 -13.15 6.54
N TYR A 196 18.77 -13.17 7.86
CA TYR A 196 20.14 -13.11 8.33
C TYR A 196 20.70 -14.53 8.49
N ASN A 197 21.99 -14.68 8.18
CA ASN A 197 22.73 -15.90 8.50
C ASN A 197 23.04 -16.00 10.01
N SER A 198 23.72 -17.08 10.41
CA SER A 198 24.11 -17.32 11.82
C SER A 198 25.04 -16.25 12.41
N GLU A 199 25.68 -15.44 11.57
CA GLU A 199 26.54 -14.32 11.97
C GLU A 199 25.78 -12.98 11.99
N LEU A 200 24.47 -12.98 11.84
CA LEU A 200 23.61 -11.80 11.72
C LEU A 200 24.00 -10.90 10.54
N LYS A 201 24.44 -11.51 9.43
CA LYS A 201 24.70 -10.83 8.17
C LYS A 201 23.68 -11.23 7.12
N LEU A 202 23.29 -10.31 6.25
CA LEU A 202 22.40 -10.60 5.11
C LEU A 202 23.08 -11.49 4.05
N MET A 203 24.42 -11.44 3.99
CA MET A 203 25.23 -12.18 3.03
C MET A 203 26.22 -13.13 3.72
N HIS A 204 26.49 -14.26 3.09
CA HIS A 204 27.56 -15.19 3.49
C HIS A 204 28.95 -14.72 3.00
N LYS A 205 29.01 -14.00 1.87
CA LYS A 205 30.21 -13.47 1.23
C LYS A 205 29.94 -12.04 0.73
N GLU A 206 31.01 -11.31 0.43
CA GLU A 206 30.93 -9.90 0.01
C GLU A 206 30.85 -9.69 -1.53
N ASN A 207 30.70 -10.75 -2.32
CA ASN A 207 30.69 -10.66 -3.80
C ASN A 207 29.38 -10.05 -4.35
N MET A 208 28.33 -9.99 -3.56
CA MET A 208 26.98 -9.50 -3.95
C MET A 208 26.30 -10.32 -5.06
N ASP A 209 26.70 -11.57 -5.28
CA ASP A 209 25.94 -12.50 -6.10
C ASP A 209 24.67 -12.92 -5.34
N ASN A 210 23.59 -13.23 -6.05
CA ASN A 210 22.32 -13.60 -5.42
C ASN A 210 22.49 -14.76 -4.43
N GLU A 211 23.29 -15.76 -4.79
CA GLU A 211 23.56 -16.96 -4.02
C GLU A 211 24.37 -16.70 -2.72
N ASP A 212 24.97 -15.53 -2.59
CA ASP A 212 25.66 -15.12 -1.38
C ASP A 212 24.71 -14.61 -0.29
N PHE A 213 23.46 -14.26 -0.65
CA PHE A 213 22.44 -13.82 0.30
C PHE A 213 21.79 -14.99 1.03
N ALA A 214 21.62 -14.87 2.35
CA ALA A 214 21.05 -15.92 3.19
C ALA A 214 19.61 -16.29 2.82
N ALA A 215 18.84 -15.32 2.31
CA ALA A 215 17.45 -15.51 1.90
C ALA A 215 17.29 -16.19 0.54
N TYR A 216 18.30 -16.11 -0.35
CA TYR A 216 18.17 -16.60 -1.73
C TYR A 216 17.93 -18.11 -1.79
N GLY A 217 16.92 -18.53 -2.51
CA GLY A 217 16.54 -19.95 -2.65
C GLY A 217 15.72 -20.51 -1.50
N ALA A 218 15.36 -19.69 -0.50
CA ALA A 218 14.47 -20.11 0.59
C ALA A 218 13.08 -20.53 0.04
N ASP A 219 12.44 -21.52 0.69
CA ASP A 219 11.08 -21.93 0.36
C ASP A 219 10.08 -20.84 0.72
N ILE A 220 9.19 -20.53 -0.24
CA ILE A 220 8.04 -19.66 -0.03
C ILE A 220 6.80 -20.54 0.14
N LEU A 221 5.99 -20.24 1.15
CA LEU A 221 4.83 -21.04 1.55
C LEU A 221 3.52 -20.29 1.25
N ALA A 222 2.49 -21.03 0.81
CA ALA A 222 1.14 -20.52 0.81
C ALA A 222 0.68 -20.22 2.25
N ILE A 223 0.23 -18.98 2.51
CA ILE A 223 -0.15 -18.54 3.88
C ILE A 223 -1.46 -19.15 4.37
N ALA A 224 -2.30 -19.64 3.47
CA ALA A 224 -3.56 -20.34 3.73
C ALA A 224 -3.94 -21.19 2.54
N ASP A 225 -4.97 -22.03 2.69
CA ASP A 225 -5.63 -22.73 1.58
C ASP A 225 -6.16 -21.72 0.56
N GLY A 226 -6.10 -22.04 -0.75
CA GLY A 226 -6.60 -21.15 -1.78
C GLY A 226 -6.39 -21.68 -3.20
N GLU A 227 -6.80 -20.87 -4.18
CA GLU A 227 -6.63 -21.11 -5.60
C GLU A 227 -5.60 -20.12 -6.18
N VAL A 228 -4.66 -20.61 -6.98
CA VAL A 228 -3.73 -19.78 -7.74
C VAL A 228 -4.49 -19.07 -8.87
N VAL A 229 -4.76 -17.80 -8.73
CA VAL A 229 -5.55 -17.02 -9.70
C VAL A 229 -4.70 -16.30 -10.73
N ASP A 230 -3.42 -16.06 -10.41
CA ASP A 230 -2.43 -15.52 -11.34
C ASP A 230 -1.02 -15.89 -10.93
N CYS A 231 -0.10 -16.06 -11.90
CA CYS A 231 1.32 -16.28 -11.64
C CYS A 231 2.17 -15.98 -12.87
N TYR A 232 3.45 -15.68 -12.65
CA TYR A 232 4.46 -15.53 -13.69
C TYR A 232 5.78 -16.18 -13.25
N ASN A 233 6.46 -16.94 -14.12
CA ASN A 233 7.57 -17.82 -13.73
C ASN A 233 8.83 -17.75 -14.61
N SER A 234 8.83 -16.92 -15.65
CA SER A 234 9.91 -16.91 -16.66
C SER A 234 10.70 -15.60 -16.73
N TYR A 235 10.45 -14.65 -15.85
CA TYR A 235 11.17 -13.38 -15.82
C TYR A 235 12.55 -13.56 -15.19
N SER A 236 13.61 -13.31 -15.95
CA SER A 236 15.01 -13.59 -15.55
C SER A 236 15.87 -12.33 -15.34
N ARG A 237 15.24 -11.15 -15.24
CA ARG A 237 15.96 -9.87 -15.16
C ARG A 237 15.74 -9.18 -13.83
N ILE A 238 16.69 -8.28 -13.47
CA ILE A 238 16.48 -7.20 -12.50
C ILE A 238 16.05 -5.97 -13.31
N SER A 239 14.97 -5.33 -12.91
CA SER A 239 14.47 -4.13 -13.57
C SER A 239 15.21 -2.88 -13.08
N PRO A 240 15.62 -1.97 -13.97
CA PRO A 240 16.30 -0.75 -13.57
C PRO A 240 15.35 0.21 -12.84
N TRP A 241 15.92 1.00 -11.92
CA TRP A 241 15.18 2.09 -11.24
C TRP A 241 14.86 3.25 -12.18
N ASN A 242 15.61 3.40 -13.28
CA ASN A 242 15.33 4.40 -14.30
C ASN A 242 14.02 4.05 -15.04
N TRP A 243 13.03 4.94 -14.95
CA TRP A 243 11.71 4.71 -15.54
C TRP A 243 11.75 4.50 -17.06
N ASN A 244 12.59 5.25 -17.80
CA ASN A 244 12.65 5.12 -19.26
C ASN A 244 13.19 3.75 -19.70
N GLU A 245 14.17 3.20 -18.98
CA GLU A 245 14.70 1.86 -19.23
C GLU A 245 13.72 0.79 -18.81
N ARG A 246 13.08 0.95 -17.63
CA ARG A 246 12.05 0.02 -17.14
C ARG A 246 10.82 -0.04 -18.06
N LYS A 247 10.46 1.07 -18.70
CA LYS A 247 9.34 1.12 -19.65
C LYS A 247 9.52 0.11 -20.79
N ILE A 248 10.73 -0.13 -21.27
CA ILE A 248 11.02 -1.14 -22.29
C ILE A 248 10.64 -2.53 -21.77
N LEU A 249 10.99 -2.85 -20.53
CA LEU A 249 10.64 -4.14 -19.92
C LEU A 249 9.13 -4.27 -19.67
N ILE A 250 8.46 -3.16 -19.33
CA ILE A 250 6.99 -3.14 -19.20
C ILE A 250 6.31 -3.41 -20.55
N GLU A 251 6.83 -2.86 -21.64
CA GLU A 251 6.33 -3.10 -22.99
C GLU A 251 6.58 -4.55 -23.44
N GLU A 252 7.70 -5.16 -23.05
CA GLU A 252 8.09 -6.53 -23.42
C GLU A 252 7.38 -7.60 -22.58
N TYR A 253 7.27 -7.41 -21.26
CA TYR A 253 6.81 -8.44 -20.30
C TYR A 253 5.52 -8.09 -19.57
N GLY A 254 5.06 -6.86 -19.66
CA GLY A 254 3.96 -6.31 -18.84
C GLY A 254 4.45 -5.67 -17.54
N PHE A 255 3.53 -4.93 -16.89
CA PHE A 255 3.86 -4.16 -15.69
C PHE A 255 4.29 -5.04 -14.52
N LEU A 256 3.51 -6.09 -14.18
CA LEU A 256 3.78 -6.91 -13.00
C LEU A 256 5.12 -7.66 -13.08
N PRO A 257 5.48 -8.37 -14.18
CA PRO A 257 6.80 -8.97 -14.28
C PRO A 257 7.94 -7.95 -14.20
N ALA A 258 7.79 -6.77 -14.82
CA ALA A 258 8.81 -5.72 -14.75
C ALA A 258 8.90 -5.08 -13.35
N GLN A 259 7.82 -5.08 -12.57
CA GLN A 259 7.77 -4.53 -11.20
C GLN A 259 8.15 -5.60 -10.16
N CYS A 260 7.47 -6.73 -10.17
CA CYS A 260 7.52 -7.74 -9.12
C CYS A 260 8.32 -9.00 -9.50
N GLY A 261 8.87 -9.05 -10.73
CA GLY A 261 9.59 -10.24 -11.23
C GLY A 261 8.65 -11.43 -11.43
N ASN A 262 9.10 -12.61 -11.01
CA ASN A 262 8.23 -13.77 -10.92
C ASN A 262 7.36 -13.68 -9.67
N TYR A 263 6.08 -13.98 -9.82
CA TYR A 263 5.10 -13.78 -8.77
C TYR A 263 4.02 -14.85 -8.76
N VAL A 264 3.32 -14.93 -7.64
CA VAL A 264 2.12 -15.75 -7.45
C VAL A 264 1.04 -14.92 -6.76
N VAL A 265 -0.21 -15.06 -7.21
CA VAL A 265 -1.41 -14.54 -6.55
C VAL A 265 -2.29 -15.70 -6.16
N ILE A 266 -2.59 -15.84 -4.87
CA ILE A 266 -3.46 -16.89 -4.34
C ILE A 266 -4.73 -16.24 -3.79
N LYS A 267 -5.89 -16.65 -4.30
CA LYS A 267 -7.19 -16.26 -3.77
C LYS A 267 -7.59 -17.22 -2.66
N HIS A 268 -7.78 -16.69 -1.48
CA HIS A 268 -8.27 -17.39 -0.29
C HIS A 268 -9.78 -17.29 -0.15
N ALA A 269 -10.34 -17.93 0.87
CA ALA A 269 -11.73 -17.72 1.24
C ALA A 269 -12.01 -16.23 1.54
N ASN A 270 -13.28 -15.83 1.45
CA ASN A 270 -13.75 -14.46 1.77
C ASN A 270 -13.12 -13.34 0.90
N ASP A 271 -12.65 -13.69 -0.31
CA ASP A 271 -12.09 -12.79 -1.32
C ASP A 271 -10.80 -12.05 -0.92
N GLU A 272 -10.09 -12.48 0.14
CA GLU A 272 -8.74 -12.03 0.42
C GLU A 272 -7.75 -12.74 -0.50
N CYS A 273 -6.75 -12.01 -1.02
CA CYS A 273 -5.74 -12.53 -1.93
C CYS A 273 -4.33 -12.23 -1.41
N SER A 274 -3.46 -13.24 -1.39
CA SER A 274 -2.04 -13.04 -1.09
C SER A 274 -1.22 -12.92 -2.37
N PHE A 275 -0.23 -12.04 -2.35
CA PHE A 275 0.72 -11.80 -3.42
C PHE A 275 2.15 -12.07 -2.93
N TYR A 276 2.94 -12.75 -3.76
CA TYR A 276 4.34 -13.10 -3.49
C TYR A 276 5.18 -12.71 -4.69
N GLY A 277 6.19 -11.84 -4.50
CA GLY A 277 7.02 -11.30 -5.58
C GLY A 277 8.49 -11.68 -5.51
N HIS A 278 9.24 -11.29 -6.56
CA HIS A 278 10.69 -11.41 -6.72
C HIS A 278 11.24 -12.84 -6.71
N MET A 279 10.43 -13.85 -7.09
CA MET A 279 10.80 -15.27 -7.03
C MET A 279 11.85 -15.65 -8.08
N ILE A 280 12.56 -16.75 -7.85
CA ILE A 280 13.55 -17.31 -8.79
C ILE A 280 12.85 -17.75 -10.09
N PRO A 281 13.44 -17.48 -11.29
CA PRO A 281 12.88 -17.96 -12.56
C PRO A 281 12.73 -19.47 -12.59
N ASN A 282 11.59 -19.95 -13.07
CA ASN A 282 11.26 -21.37 -13.18
C ASN A 282 11.29 -22.17 -11.86
N SER A 283 11.11 -21.47 -10.71
CA SER A 283 11.08 -22.09 -9.38
C SER A 283 9.67 -22.38 -8.88
N LEU A 284 8.64 -21.89 -9.52
CA LEU A 284 7.26 -22.16 -9.09
C LEU A 284 6.94 -23.66 -9.21
N THR A 285 6.35 -24.18 -8.15
CA THR A 285 5.88 -25.60 -8.08
C THR A 285 4.39 -25.74 -8.37
N ILE A 286 3.76 -24.64 -8.76
CA ILE A 286 2.32 -24.48 -8.98
C ILE A 286 2.07 -23.67 -10.26
N GLU A 287 0.87 -23.80 -10.81
CA GLU A 287 0.40 -23.03 -11.96
C GLU A 287 -1.00 -22.44 -11.70
N LYS A 288 -1.42 -21.53 -12.57
CA LYS A 288 -2.75 -20.89 -12.47
C LYS A 288 -3.87 -21.94 -12.54
N GLY A 289 -4.79 -21.88 -11.60
CA GLY A 289 -5.89 -22.83 -11.41
C GLY A 289 -5.61 -23.93 -10.38
N ASP A 290 -4.37 -24.07 -9.91
CA ASP A 290 -4.04 -25.03 -8.85
C ASP A 290 -4.67 -24.65 -7.51
N ILE A 291 -5.07 -25.68 -6.75
CA ILE A 291 -5.50 -25.54 -5.37
C ILE A 291 -4.30 -25.83 -4.46
N VAL A 292 -3.95 -24.90 -3.63
CA VAL A 292 -2.86 -25.01 -2.66
C VAL A 292 -3.38 -25.15 -1.24
N ARG A 293 -2.56 -25.77 -0.37
CA ARG A 293 -2.81 -25.88 1.06
C ARG A 293 -1.92 -24.96 1.85
N GLN A 294 -2.40 -24.52 3.00
CA GLN A 294 -1.59 -23.76 3.95
C GLN A 294 -0.28 -24.49 4.26
N GLY A 295 0.85 -23.76 4.16
CA GLY A 295 2.20 -24.32 4.37
C GLY A 295 2.77 -25.11 3.18
N GLN A 296 2.05 -25.23 2.08
CA GLN A 296 2.58 -25.81 0.85
C GLN A 296 3.66 -24.90 0.25
N VAL A 297 4.79 -25.49 -0.16
CA VAL A 297 5.84 -24.75 -0.90
C VAL A 297 5.30 -24.39 -2.30
N ILE A 298 5.35 -23.11 -2.64
CA ILE A 298 4.85 -22.57 -3.92
C ILE A 298 5.97 -22.13 -4.87
N GLY A 299 7.20 -21.99 -4.37
CA GLY A 299 8.38 -21.62 -5.14
C GLY A 299 9.52 -21.19 -4.26
N LYS A 300 10.52 -20.52 -4.86
CA LYS A 300 11.77 -20.10 -4.20
C LYS A 300 11.96 -18.59 -4.24
N LEU A 301 12.43 -18.02 -3.11
CA LEU A 301 12.78 -16.61 -2.99
C LEU A 301 13.97 -16.26 -3.88
N GLY A 302 13.84 -15.19 -4.64
CA GLY A 302 14.83 -14.73 -5.63
C GLY A 302 15.13 -13.24 -5.54
N ASN A 303 15.46 -12.66 -6.72
CA ASN A 303 15.80 -11.24 -6.87
C ASN A 303 15.44 -10.78 -8.30
N THR A 304 14.21 -11.03 -8.76
CA THR A 304 13.76 -10.65 -10.10
C THR A 304 12.80 -9.46 -10.03
N GLY A 305 12.68 -8.69 -11.11
CA GLY A 305 11.87 -7.47 -11.15
C GLY A 305 12.60 -6.25 -10.57
N LEU A 306 11.87 -5.28 -10.05
CA LEU A 306 12.41 -4.06 -9.43
C LEU A 306 12.84 -4.37 -8.00
N SER A 307 14.04 -4.90 -7.84
CA SER A 307 14.60 -5.35 -6.58
C SER A 307 16.09 -4.99 -6.45
N ASN A 308 16.53 -4.66 -5.25
CA ASN A 308 17.92 -4.32 -4.94
C ASN A 308 18.74 -5.52 -4.45
N CYS A 309 18.09 -6.47 -3.81
CA CYS A 309 18.73 -7.66 -3.24
C CYS A 309 17.68 -8.76 -3.04
N PRO A 310 18.10 -10.03 -2.87
CA PRO A 310 17.18 -11.12 -2.58
C PRO A 310 16.30 -10.87 -1.36
N HIS A 311 14.99 -10.77 -1.59
CA HIS A 311 13.96 -10.63 -0.56
C HIS A 311 12.63 -11.18 -1.07
N LEU A 312 11.69 -11.44 -0.19
CA LEU A 312 10.31 -11.72 -0.52
C LEU A 312 9.48 -10.45 -0.35
N HIS A 313 8.93 -9.93 -1.44
CA HIS A 313 7.83 -8.98 -1.38
C HIS A 313 6.53 -9.73 -1.16
N PHE A 314 5.84 -9.42 -0.06
CA PHE A 314 4.58 -10.06 0.31
C PHE A 314 3.52 -9.01 0.64
N GLN A 315 2.29 -9.21 0.16
CA GLN A 315 1.14 -8.41 0.57
C GLN A 315 -0.16 -9.22 0.58
N LEU A 316 -1.11 -8.81 1.42
CA LEU A 316 -2.49 -9.24 1.39
C LEU A 316 -3.34 -8.15 0.72
N MET A 317 -4.34 -8.54 -0.07
CA MET A 317 -5.19 -7.62 -0.84
C MET A 317 -6.67 -8.02 -0.73
N ASP A 318 -7.57 -7.08 -0.99
CA ASP A 318 -9.04 -7.30 -1.04
C ASP A 318 -9.52 -7.86 -2.39
N GLY A 319 -8.61 -8.40 -3.20
CA GLY A 319 -8.87 -9.04 -4.48
C GLY A 319 -7.57 -9.26 -5.28
N PRO A 320 -7.65 -9.86 -6.48
CA PRO A 320 -6.48 -10.32 -7.21
C PRO A 320 -5.78 -9.27 -8.08
N ASP A 321 -6.38 -8.10 -8.30
CA ASP A 321 -5.81 -7.05 -9.15
C ASP A 321 -4.83 -6.18 -8.38
N PHE A 322 -3.54 -6.35 -8.66
CA PHE A 322 -2.45 -5.61 -8.01
C PHE A 322 -2.58 -4.08 -8.13
N LEU A 323 -3.17 -3.55 -9.19
CA LEU A 323 -3.33 -2.12 -9.40
C LEU A 323 -4.70 -1.57 -8.98
N GLY A 324 -5.70 -2.45 -8.83
CA GLY A 324 -7.07 -2.06 -8.55
C GLY A 324 -7.58 -2.48 -7.17
N ASN A 325 -6.89 -3.39 -6.51
CA ASN A 325 -7.29 -3.86 -5.19
C ASN A 325 -6.47 -3.20 -4.07
N ARG A 326 -7.08 -3.11 -2.90
CA ARG A 326 -6.49 -2.48 -1.72
C ARG A 326 -5.55 -3.44 -1.01
N GLY A 327 -4.39 -2.93 -0.56
CA GLY A 327 -3.57 -3.61 0.43
C GLY A 327 -4.27 -3.73 1.78
N LEU A 328 -4.15 -4.88 2.42
CA LEU A 328 -4.76 -5.19 3.70
C LEU A 328 -3.69 -5.53 4.74
N PRO A 329 -3.87 -5.13 6.01
CA PRO A 329 -3.05 -5.65 7.10
C PRO A 329 -3.11 -7.17 7.14
N CYS A 330 -1.96 -7.84 7.32
CA CYS A 330 -1.90 -9.29 7.46
C CYS A 330 -1.44 -9.67 8.88
N TYR A 331 -2.30 -10.42 9.58
CA TYR A 331 -2.01 -10.92 10.93
C TYR A 331 -1.69 -12.40 10.85
N PHE A 332 -0.51 -12.80 11.37
CA PHE A 332 0.00 -14.16 11.32
C PHE A 332 -0.18 -14.87 12.66
N SER A 333 -0.52 -16.16 12.62
CA SER A 333 -0.79 -16.96 13.83
C SER A 333 0.46 -17.62 14.42
N ASN A 334 1.55 -17.75 13.63
CA ASN A 334 2.74 -18.55 13.98
C ASN A 334 4.02 -17.72 14.15
N LEU A 335 3.91 -16.41 14.44
CA LEU A 335 5.08 -15.55 14.65
C LEU A 335 5.42 -15.37 16.13
N LYS A 336 6.71 -15.31 16.40
CA LYS A 336 7.30 -14.88 17.67
C LYS A 336 8.39 -13.84 17.43
N ASP A 337 8.56 -12.94 18.37
CA ASP A 337 9.72 -12.05 18.41
C ASP A 337 10.97 -12.76 18.96
N VAL A 338 12.10 -12.04 19.03
CA VAL A 338 13.37 -12.56 19.57
C VAL A 338 13.31 -12.96 21.03
N THR A 339 12.30 -12.51 21.78
CA THR A 339 12.09 -12.90 23.20
C THR A 339 11.22 -14.13 23.34
N GLY A 340 10.65 -14.63 22.23
CA GLY A 340 9.71 -15.75 22.19
C GLY A 340 8.25 -15.36 22.45
N MET A 341 7.95 -14.05 22.57
CA MET A 341 6.58 -13.56 22.68
C MET A 341 5.86 -13.64 21.34
N LYS A 342 4.59 -14.07 21.37
CA LYS A 342 3.77 -14.08 20.16
C LYS A 342 3.52 -12.66 19.67
N ILE A 343 3.73 -12.46 18.38
CA ILE A 343 3.33 -11.26 17.65
C ILE A 343 2.45 -11.69 16.48
N HIS A 344 1.63 -10.78 15.99
CA HIS A 344 0.67 -11.10 14.93
C HIS A 344 0.90 -10.26 13.68
N MET A 345 1.49 -9.08 13.79
CA MET A 345 1.73 -8.16 12.69
C MET A 345 3.14 -7.58 12.79
N LEU A 346 3.75 -7.33 11.63
CA LEU A 346 5.07 -6.70 11.54
C LEU A 346 4.88 -5.20 11.37
N THR A 347 5.12 -4.46 12.44
CA THR A 347 4.88 -3.01 12.51
C THR A 347 6.14 -2.16 12.39
N GLU A 348 7.33 -2.78 12.46
CA GLU A 348 8.61 -2.08 12.49
C GLU A 348 9.59 -2.65 11.46
N ASN A 349 10.43 -1.77 10.90
CA ASN A 349 11.56 -2.17 10.08
C ASN A 349 12.65 -2.81 10.93
N ASN A 350 13.38 -3.75 10.36
CA ASN A 350 14.45 -4.52 11.02
C ASN A 350 13.99 -5.34 12.24
N LEU A 351 12.68 -5.57 12.38
CA LEU A 351 12.16 -6.49 13.36
C LEU A 351 12.56 -7.92 12.98
N ILE A 352 13.28 -8.61 13.87
CA ILE A 352 13.60 -10.03 13.70
C ILE A 352 12.47 -10.86 14.30
N VAL A 353 11.91 -11.73 13.48
CA VAL A 353 10.83 -12.64 13.86
C VAL A 353 11.20 -14.07 13.58
N HIS A 354 10.58 -14.99 14.30
CA HIS A 354 10.73 -16.43 14.10
C HIS A 354 9.37 -17.05 13.77
N ALA A 355 9.28 -17.69 12.61
CA ALA A 355 8.09 -18.45 12.16
C ALA A 355 8.30 -19.95 12.41
N GLU A 356 7.33 -20.58 13.06
CA GLU A 356 7.31 -22.03 13.39
C GLU A 356 6.72 -22.87 12.24
#